data_2363c208cdda503b58a400dcf885aa2a
#
_entry.id   2363c208cdda503b58a400dcf885aa2a
#
_cell.length_a   1.000
_cell.length_b   1.000
_cell.length_c   1.000
_cell.angle_alpha   90.00
_cell.angle_beta   90.00
_cell.angle_gamma   90.00
#
_symmetry.space_group_name_H-M   'P 1'
#
loop_
_entity.id
_entity.type
_entity.pdbx_description
1 polymer ?
#
loop_
_entity_poly.entity_id
_entity_poly.type
_entity_poly.pdbx_seq_one_letter_code
_entity_poly.pdbx_strand_id
1 'polypeptide(L)' 'MVFDKVRDIIVDQLSVDESMVAMDTNLMKDLEADSLDAVEIIMAIEEEYGIEIPDEEAEKFQVVGDLVRY' A
#
# COMPACT_ATOMS: atom_id res chain seq x y z
N MET A 1 -12.58 1.69 8.06
CA MET A 1 -12.43 0.46 7.27
C MET A 1 -10.99 0.32 6.82
N VAL A 2 -10.55 -0.90 6.62
CA VAL A 2 -9.14 -1.16 6.29
C VAL A 2 -8.72 -0.47 4.99
N PHE A 3 -9.56 -0.53 3.96
CA PHE A 3 -9.25 0.12 2.69
C PHE A 3 -9.01 1.61 2.86
N ASP A 4 -9.85 2.28 3.62
CA ASP A 4 -9.73 3.73 3.81
C ASP A 4 -8.38 4.10 4.43
N LYS A 5 -7.94 3.33 5.41
CA LYS A 5 -6.65 3.56 6.07
C LYS A 5 -5.49 3.30 5.11
N VAL A 6 -5.55 2.21 4.36
CA VAL A 6 -4.52 1.87 3.39
C VAL A 6 -4.45 2.94 2.30
N ARG A 7 -5.60 3.37 1.79
CA ARG A 7 -5.68 4.44 0.81
C ARG A 7 -5.03 5.71 1.33
N ASP A 8 -5.37 6.11 2.55
CA ASP A 8 -4.83 7.34 3.14
C ASP A 8 -3.31 7.26 3.29
N ILE A 9 -2.80 6.11 3.67
CA ILE A 9 -1.35 5.90 3.77
C ILE A 9 -0.69 6.05 2.41
N ILE A 10 -1.27 5.45 1.38
CA ILE A 10 -0.73 5.52 0.02
C ILE A 10 -0.76 6.95 -0.51
N VAL A 11 -1.87 7.64 -0.31
CA VAL A 11 -2.03 9.04 -0.73
C VAL A 11 -0.96 9.91 -0.08
N ASP A 12 -0.75 9.72 1.21
CA ASP A 12 0.24 10.50 1.96
C ASP A 12 1.66 10.19 1.50
N GLN A 13 1.96 8.91 1.27
CA GLN A 13 3.31 8.48 0.93
C GLN A 13 3.69 8.86 -0.50
N LEU A 14 2.76 8.73 -1.44
CA LEU A 14 3.02 8.96 -2.87
C LEU A 14 2.55 10.32 -3.38
N SER A 15 1.86 11.08 -2.56
CA SER A 15 1.31 12.40 -2.92
C SER A 15 0.41 12.32 -4.16
N VAL A 16 -0.44 11.30 -4.21
CA VAL A 16 -1.40 11.11 -5.29
C VAL A 16 -2.82 11.41 -4.80
N ASP A 17 -3.75 11.64 -5.74
CA ASP A 17 -5.15 11.84 -5.39
C ASP A 17 -5.78 10.55 -4.90
N GLU A 18 -6.65 10.64 -3.91
CA GLU A 18 -7.35 9.47 -3.39
C GLU A 18 -8.22 8.80 -4.44
N SER A 19 -8.68 9.56 -5.44
CA SER A 19 -9.47 9.01 -6.55
C SER A 19 -8.68 8.05 -7.41
N MET A 20 -7.36 8.11 -7.34
CA MET A 20 -6.47 7.21 -8.10
C MET A 20 -6.23 5.89 -7.39
N VAL A 21 -6.68 5.77 -6.15
CA VAL A 21 -6.44 4.58 -5.33
C VAL A 21 -7.73 3.76 -5.20
N ALA A 22 -7.72 2.57 -5.74
CA ALA A 22 -8.82 1.62 -5.64
C ALA A 22 -8.26 0.24 -5.31
N MET A 23 -9.13 -0.72 -5.04
CA MET A 23 -8.70 -2.07 -4.67
C MET A 23 -7.86 -2.75 -5.76
N ASP A 24 -8.15 -2.46 -7.00
CA ASP A 24 -7.46 -3.05 -8.16
C ASP A 24 -6.32 -2.17 -8.69
N THR A 25 -6.04 -1.04 -8.05
CA THR A 25 -4.95 -0.16 -8.46
C THR A 25 -3.61 -0.85 -8.23
N ASN A 26 -2.78 -0.88 -9.26
CA ASN A 26 -1.43 -1.45 -9.16
C ASN A 26 -0.47 -0.36 -8.70
N LEU A 27 0.21 -0.59 -7.58
CA LEU A 27 1.11 0.41 -6.99
C LEU A 27 2.26 0.78 -7.91
N MET A 28 2.83 -0.20 -8.58
CA MET A 28 4.02 0.03 -9.42
C MET A 28 3.65 0.57 -10.79
N LYS A 29 2.55 0.09 -11.38
CA LYS A 29 2.17 0.44 -12.75
C LYS A 29 1.27 1.67 -12.81
N ASP A 30 0.29 1.74 -11.93
CA ASP A 30 -0.71 2.82 -11.98
C ASP A 30 -0.26 4.06 -11.22
N LEU A 31 0.43 3.86 -10.10
CA LEU A 31 0.89 4.96 -9.24
C LEU A 31 2.38 5.24 -9.39
N GLU A 32 3.06 4.47 -10.22
CA GLU A 32 4.49 4.65 -10.49
C GLU A 32 5.38 4.60 -9.24
N ALA A 33 4.94 3.85 -8.23
CA ALA A 33 5.72 3.67 -7.01
C ALA A 33 6.93 2.78 -7.31
N ASP A 34 8.08 3.14 -6.76
CA ASP A 34 9.25 2.27 -6.87
C ASP A 34 9.31 1.33 -5.67
N SER A 35 10.33 0.48 -5.61
CA SER A 35 10.46 -0.49 -4.53
C SER A 35 10.63 0.16 -3.16
N LEU A 36 11.26 1.32 -3.10
CA LEU A 36 11.43 2.05 -1.85
C LEU A 36 10.09 2.58 -1.35
N ASP A 37 9.28 3.13 -2.25
CA ASP A 37 7.94 3.61 -1.90
C ASP A 37 7.08 2.48 -1.37
N ALA A 38 7.15 1.31 -2.00
CA ALA A 38 6.41 0.14 -1.57
C ALA A 38 6.81 -0.28 -0.16
N VAL A 39 8.10 -0.29 0.13
CA VAL A 39 8.61 -0.63 1.47
C VAL A 39 8.10 0.36 2.50
N GLU A 40 8.12 1.63 2.20
CA GLU A 40 7.65 2.67 3.14
C GLU A 40 6.16 2.55 3.41
N ILE A 41 5.37 2.23 2.39
CA ILE A 41 3.93 2.00 2.55
C ILE A 41 3.70 0.81 3.48
N ILE A 42 4.43 -0.28 3.26
CA ILE A 42 4.29 -1.48 4.08
C ILE A 42 4.68 -1.19 5.52
N MET A 43 5.76 -0.46 5.74
CA MET A 43 6.19 -0.10 7.08
C MET A 43 5.14 0.77 7.80
N ALA A 44 4.52 1.69 7.08
CA ALA A 44 3.47 2.52 7.64
C ALA A 44 2.25 1.69 8.04
N ILE A 45 1.91 0.69 7.24
CA ILE A 45 0.81 -0.22 7.55
C ILE A 45 1.13 -1.06 8.77
N GLU A 46 2.34 -1.57 8.87
CA GLU A 46 2.78 -2.34 10.04
C GLU A 46 2.64 -1.52 11.32
N GLU A 47 3.05 -0.27 11.25
CA GLU A 47 2.98 0.63 12.39
C GLU A 47 1.55 0.99 12.78
N GLU A 48 0.70 1.22 11.78
CA GLU A 48 -0.70 1.59 12.00
C GLU A 48 -1.50 0.47 12.65
N TYR A 49 -1.26 -0.77 12.25
CA TYR A 49 -2.01 -1.91 12.75
C TYR A 49 -1.27 -2.75 13.79
N GLY A 50 -0.02 -2.39 14.09
CA GLY A 50 0.78 -3.14 15.05
C GLY A 50 1.07 -4.57 14.62
N ILE A 51 1.27 -4.78 13.33
CA ILE A 51 1.54 -6.10 12.76
C ILE A 51 2.90 -6.10 12.09
N GLU A 52 3.37 -7.29 11.73
CA GLU A 52 4.63 -7.47 11.04
C GLU A 52 4.36 -8.20 9.72
N ILE A 53 4.83 -7.64 8.62
CA ILE A 53 4.64 -8.24 7.30
C ILE A 53 5.99 -8.77 6.82
N PRO A 54 6.14 -10.10 6.69
CA PRO A 54 7.40 -10.68 6.20
C PRO A 54 7.72 -10.22 4.79
N ASP A 55 9.00 -10.09 4.47
CA ASP A 55 9.45 -9.65 3.15
C ASP A 55 8.89 -10.54 2.04
N GLU A 56 8.81 -11.85 2.28
CA GLU A 56 8.24 -12.80 1.31
C GLU A 56 6.80 -12.46 0.94
N GLU A 57 6.03 -12.04 1.93
CA GLU A 57 4.63 -11.66 1.69
C GLU A 57 4.56 -10.30 1.01
N ALA A 58 5.43 -9.37 1.42
CA ALA A 58 5.47 -8.04 0.83
C ALA A 58 5.76 -8.10 -0.67
N GLU A 59 6.60 -9.00 -1.10
CA GLU A 59 6.96 -9.16 -2.50
C GLU A 59 5.80 -9.59 -3.38
N LYS A 60 4.78 -10.19 -2.79
CA LYS A 60 3.60 -10.66 -3.51
C LYS A 60 2.56 -9.58 -3.72
N PHE A 61 2.68 -8.47 -3.02
CA PHE A 61 1.72 -7.39 -3.11
C PHE A 61 1.93 -6.60 -4.40
N GLN A 62 0.91 -6.53 -5.25
CA GLN A 62 0.96 -5.78 -6.49
C GLN A 62 -0.11 -4.71 -6.54
N VAL A 63 -1.31 -5.03 -6.06
CA VAL A 63 -2.41 -4.08 -6.07
C VAL A 63 -2.79 -3.71 -4.64
N VAL A 64 -3.52 -2.61 -4.51
CA VAL A 64 -3.97 -2.12 -3.20
C VAL A 64 -4.77 -3.20 -2.45
N GLY A 65 -5.59 -3.95 -3.16
CA GLY A 65 -6.38 -5.03 -2.56
C GLY A 65 -5.55 -6.08 -1.85
N ASP A 66 -4.33 -6.33 -2.31
CA ASP A 66 -3.45 -7.29 -1.67
C ASP A 66 -3.08 -6.85 -0.25
N LEU A 67 -2.84 -5.55 -0.09
CA LEU A 67 -2.54 -4.96 1.21
C LEU A 67 -3.77 -5.02 2.13
N VAL A 68 -4.93 -4.70 1.58
CA VAL A 68 -6.16 -4.68 2.36
C VAL A 68 -6.53 -6.07 2.84
N ARG A 69 -6.32 -7.08 2.00
CA ARG A 69 -6.67 -8.46 2.33
C ARG A 69 -5.67 -9.14 3.28
N TYR A 70 -4.50 -8.59 3.40
CA TYR A 70 -3.51 -9.14 4.33
C TYR A 70 -3.90 -8.77 5.76
#